data_b0072a2474eb59fc53557749c55670d8
#
_entry.id   b0072a2474eb59fc53557749c55670d8
#
_cell.length_a   1.000
_cell.length_b   1.000
_cell.length_c   1.000
_cell.angle_alpha   90.00
_cell.angle_beta   90.00
_cell.angle_gamma   90.00
#
_symmetry.space_group_name_H-M   'P 1'
#
loop_
_entity.id
_entity.type
_entity.pdbx_description
1 polymer ?
#
loop_
_entity_poly.entity_id
_entity_poly.type
_entity_poly.pdbx_seq_one_letter_code
_entity_poly.pdbx_strand_id
1 'polypeptide(L)'
;MVCWKSGLGARFFFRVFSGVDAGSLRMTSEEITGHVRTIAVPILSSEGLELVDVEYRREARGWVLRLYIDKEGGVTLDDCARVSQEVGRSLDVEDVILNPYTLEVSSPGLNRPLKRREDFMKYRGRWIKVKTFHPIENRRQFRGRLTEVSDDRIEMEIDGKVFQIPLSDVAKANLEIEL
;
A
#
# COMPACT_ATOMS: atom_id res chain seq x y z
N MET A 1 -4.35 -7.87 11.40
CA MET A 1 -5.23 -7.32 12.43
C MET A 1 -5.65 -5.95 11.95
N VAL A 2 -6.94 -5.71 11.80
CA VAL A 2 -7.49 -4.54 11.09
C VAL A 2 -8.27 -3.68 12.10
N CYS A 3 -7.98 -2.38 12.13
CA CYS A 3 -8.74 -1.41 12.94
C CYS A 3 -9.81 -0.74 12.05
N TRP A 4 -11.05 -0.73 12.51
CA TRP A 4 -12.23 -0.24 11.77
C TRP A 4 -12.70 1.11 12.27
N LYS A 5 -12.89 2.07 11.37
CA LYS A 5 -13.64 3.29 11.65
C LYS A 5 -14.63 3.55 10.53
N SER A 6 -15.92 3.53 10.86
CA SER A 6 -16.99 3.98 9.97
C SER A 6 -17.19 5.49 10.16
N GLY A 7 -16.84 6.27 9.16
CA GLY A 7 -17.11 7.72 9.14
C GLY A 7 -18.57 7.99 8.83
N LEU A 8 -19.35 8.36 9.84
CA LEU A 8 -20.65 9.01 9.67
C LEU A 8 -20.41 10.51 9.47
N GLY A 9 -20.41 10.95 8.21
CA GLY A 9 -20.39 12.36 7.87
C GLY A 9 -21.63 13.07 8.40
N ALA A 10 -21.44 14.01 9.31
CA ALA A 10 -22.49 14.94 9.70
C ALA A 10 -22.87 15.80 8.49
N ARG A 11 -24.09 15.62 7.98
CA ARG A 11 -24.68 16.47 6.96
C ARG A 11 -24.93 17.87 7.53
N PHE A 12 -24.06 18.82 7.21
CA PHE A 12 -24.39 20.23 7.30
C PHE A 12 -24.91 20.71 5.94
N PHE A 13 -26.19 21.04 5.92
CA PHE A 13 -26.87 21.68 4.80
C PHE A 13 -26.40 23.12 4.68
N PHE A 14 -25.72 23.50 3.61
CA PHE A 14 -25.67 24.91 3.22
C PHE A 14 -25.67 25.11 1.70
N ARG A 15 -26.82 25.64 1.27
CA ARG A 15 -27.07 26.62 0.23
C ARG A 15 -26.57 26.38 -1.22
N VAL A 16 -27.54 26.17 -2.05
CA VAL A 16 -27.53 26.27 -3.52
C VAL A 16 -26.77 27.51 -3.99
N PHE A 17 -25.70 27.32 -4.73
CA PHE A 17 -25.21 28.26 -5.70
C PHE A 17 -25.46 27.67 -7.11
N SER A 18 -26.37 28.32 -7.83
CA SER A 18 -26.70 28.01 -9.23
C SER A 18 -25.52 28.34 -10.13
N GLY A 19 -25.11 27.38 -10.96
CA GLY A 19 -24.44 27.67 -12.23
C GLY A 19 -22.93 27.46 -12.24
N VAL A 20 -22.47 26.23 -12.14
CA VAL A 20 -21.27 25.76 -12.85
C VAL A 20 -21.58 24.32 -13.30
N ASP A 21 -21.29 24.04 -14.57
CA ASP A 21 -21.50 22.75 -15.22
C ASP A 21 -21.06 21.59 -14.30
N ALA A 22 -21.99 20.69 -13.97
CA ALA A 22 -21.75 19.45 -13.27
C ALA A 22 -21.09 18.41 -14.20
N GLY A 23 -20.11 18.84 -14.98
CA GLY A 23 -19.22 18.05 -15.81
C GLY A 23 -17.95 17.73 -15.10
N SER A 24 -17.89 16.56 -14.49
CA SER A 24 -16.65 15.81 -14.26
C SER A 24 -15.61 16.40 -13.28
N LEU A 25 -15.89 16.33 -11.99
CA LEU A 25 -14.82 16.33 -10.96
C LEU A 25 -14.97 15.09 -10.06
N ARG A 26 -15.15 13.92 -10.67
CA ARG A 26 -14.94 12.67 -9.96
C ARG A 26 -13.48 12.29 -10.10
N MET A 27 -12.72 12.53 -9.04
CA MET A 27 -11.34 12.05 -8.96
C MET A 27 -11.31 10.56 -9.23
N THR A 28 -10.35 10.14 -10.01
CA THR A 28 -10.06 8.71 -10.23
C THR A 28 -9.53 8.07 -8.93
N SER A 29 -9.60 6.75 -8.84
CA SER A 29 -9.02 6.05 -7.68
C SER A 29 -7.52 6.35 -7.53
N GLU A 30 -6.80 6.58 -8.62
CA GLU A 30 -5.37 6.93 -8.60
C GLU A 30 -5.14 8.34 -8.05
N GLU A 31 -5.96 9.32 -8.45
CA GLU A 31 -5.88 10.68 -7.91
C GLU A 31 -6.21 10.71 -6.42
N ILE A 32 -7.24 9.99 -5.98
CA ILE A 32 -7.59 9.85 -4.56
C ILE A 32 -6.42 9.23 -3.78
N THR A 33 -5.86 8.12 -4.24
CA THR A 33 -4.71 7.49 -3.54
C THR A 33 -3.49 8.39 -3.52
N GLY A 34 -3.26 9.19 -4.56
CA GLY A 34 -2.21 10.22 -4.61
C GLY A 34 -2.40 11.29 -3.53
N HIS A 35 -3.60 11.86 -3.41
CA HIS A 35 -3.94 12.84 -2.38
C HIS A 35 -3.83 12.28 -0.96
N VAL A 36 -4.42 11.10 -0.74
CA VAL A 36 -4.32 10.40 0.55
C VAL A 36 -2.87 10.17 0.95
N ARG A 37 -2.02 9.81 -0.01
CA ARG A 37 -0.57 9.64 0.23
C ARG A 37 0.09 10.93 0.68
N THR A 38 -0.26 12.06 0.07
CA THR A 38 0.27 13.38 0.44
C THR A 38 -0.11 13.76 1.87
N ILE A 39 -1.33 13.43 2.30
CA ILE A 39 -1.83 13.69 3.66
C ILE A 39 -1.20 12.71 4.68
N ALA A 40 -1.13 11.43 4.34
CA ALA A 40 -0.73 10.39 5.27
C ALA A 40 0.78 10.37 5.54
N VAL A 41 1.63 10.64 4.54
CA VAL A 41 3.10 10.56 4.68
C VAL A 41 3.65 11.43 5.83
N PRO A 42 3.32 12.73 5.94
CA PRO A 42 3.82 13.56 7.04
C PRO A 42 3.34 13.07 8.41
N ILE A 43 2.07 12.62 8.52
CA ILE A 43 1.50 12.09 9.77
C ILE A 43 2.27 10.84 10.20
N LEU A 44 2.45 9.89 9.29
CA LEU A 44 3.18 8.65 9.57
C LEU A 44 4.63 8.90 9.93
N SER A 45 5.31 9.81 9.22
CA SER A 45 6.71 10.15 9.48
C SER A 45 6.89 10.74 10.87
N SER A 46 5.95 11.56 11.38
CA SER A 46 6.01 12.11 12.74
C SER A 46 5.89 11.04 13.83
N GLU A 47 5.25 9.93 13.54
CA GLU A 47 5.08 8.77 14.40
C GLU A 47 6.18 7.68 14.22
N GLY A 48 7.19 7.96 13.39
CA GLY A 48 8.23 6.98 13.06
C GLY A 48 7.74 5.79 12.24
N LEU A 49 6.65 5.98 11.49
CA LEU A 49 6.02 4.99 10.64
C LEU A 49 6.27 5.30 9.15
N GLU A 50 6.27 4.26 8.32
CA GLU A 50 6.41 4.35 6.87
C GLU A 50 5.08 3.99 6.19
N LEU A 51 4.64 4.79 5.22
CA LEU A 51 3.53 4.45 4.34
C LEU A 51 4.03 3.52 3.22
N VAL A 52 3.63 2.27 3.27
CA VAL A 52 4.02 1.25 2.27
C VAL A 52 3.18 1.36 1.03
N ASP A 53 1.84 1.38 1.18
CA ASP A 53 0.91 1.47 0.06
C ASP A 53 -0.43 2.07 0.48
N VAL A 54 -1.18 2.56 -0.51
CA VAL A 54 -2.55 3.05 -0.36
C VAL A 54 -3.40 2.42 -1.44
N GLU A 55 -4.51 1.81 -1.05
CA GLU A 55 -5.51 1.25 -1.95
C GLU A 55 -6.86 1.94 -1.74
N TYR A 56 -7.52 2.34 -2.81
CA TYR A 56 -8.90 2.81 -2.79
C TYR A 56 -9.71 2.03 -3.81
N ARG A 57 -10.60 1.17 -3.33
CA ARG A 57 -11.38 0.27 -4.19
C ARG A 57 -12.75 -0.01 -3.65
N ARG A 58 -13.66 -0.43 -4.53
CA ARG A 58 -14.99 -0.89 -4.16
C ARG A 58 -14.94 -2.38 -3.84
N GLU A 59 -15.39 -2.73 -2.66
CA GLU A 59 -15.56 -4.11 -2.19
C GLU A 59 -17.05 -4.43 -2.00
N ALA A 60 -17.38 -5.66 -1.61
CA ALA A 60 -18.77 -6.09 -1.43
C ALA A 60 -19.55 -5.25 -0.40
N ARG A 61 -18.87 -4.67 0.59
CA ARG A 61 -19.44 -3.83 1.66
C ARG A 61 -19.40 -2.32 1.39
N GLY A 62 -18.95 -1.89 0.22
CA GLY A 62 -18.80 -0.47 -0.14
C GLY A 62 -17.39 -0.10 -0.54
N TRP A 63 -17.09 1.21 -0.50
CA TRP A 63 -15.75 1.71 -0.76
C TRP A 63 -14.83 1.50 0.44
N VAL A 64 -13.63 1.04 0.19
CA VAL A 64 -12.59 0.82 1.20
C VAL A 64 -11.36 1.62 0.82
N LEU A 65 -10.91 2.47 1.74
CA LEU A 65 -9.61 3.10 1.71
C LEU A 65 -8.70 2.33 2.67
N ARG A 66 -7.67 1.69 2.14
CA ARG A 66 -6.75 0.89 2.94
C ARG A 66 -5.34 1.48 2.89
N LEU A 67 -4.77 1.76 4.06
CA LEU A 67 -3.40 2.19 4.24
C LEU A 67 -2.57 1.02 4.78
N TYR A 68 -1.49 0.71 4.10
CA TYR A 68 -0.49 -0.23 4.58
C TYR A 68 0.67 0.55 5.19
N ILE A 69 0.92 0.34 6.47
CA ILE A 69 1.94 1.03 7.24
C ILE A 69 2.96 0.06 7.81
N ASP A 70 4.22 0.50 7.95
CA ASP A 70 5.28 -0.32 8.53
C ASP A 70 6.20 0.52 9.41
N LYS A 71 6.92 -0.12 10.33
CA LYS A 71 8.01 0.47 11.10
C LYS A 71 9.03 -0.59 11.50
N GLU A 72 10.21 -0.15 11.88
CA GLU A 72 11.20 -1.02 12.49
C GLU A 72 10.66 -1.64 13.79
N GLY A 73 10.83 -2.94 13.95
CA GLY A 73 10.27 -3.69 15.07
C GLY A 73 8.81 -4.12 14.90
N GLY A 74 8.15 -3.72 13.81
CA GLY A 74 6.76 -4.10 13.49
C GLY A 74 5.69 -3.14 14.02
N VAL A 75 4.55 -3.13 13.38
CA VAL A 75 3.41 -2.26 13.68
C VAL A 75 2.51 -2.88 14.73
N THR A 76 2.14 -2.10 15.74
CA THR A 76 1.20 -2.50 16.80
C THR A 76 -0.23 -2.09 16.47
N LEU A 77 -1.21 -2.61 17.21
CA LEU A 77 -2.61 -2.19 17.11
C LEU A 77 -2.80 -0.71 17.46
N ASP A 78 -2.07 -0.24 18.48
CA ASP A 78 -2.16 1.15 18.91
C ASP A 78 -1.61 2.09 17.82
N ASP A 79 -0.57 1.69 17.09
CA ASP A 79 -0.10 2.44 15.92
C ASP A 79 -1.19 2.55 14.85
N CYS A 80 -1.83 1.41 14.51
CA CYS A 80 -2.92 1.42 13.54
C CYS A 80 -4.10 2.31 14.00
N ALA A 81 -4.45 2.27 15.28
CA ALA A 81 -5.54 3.06 15.84
C ALA A 81 -5.23 4.56 15.80
N ARG A 82 -4.01 4.97 16.19
CA ARG A 82 -3.57 6.38 16.13
C ARG A 82 -3.58 6.89 14.70
N VAL A 83 -2.92 6.18 13.79
CA VAL A 83 -2.87 6.56 12.37
C VAL A 83 -4.28 6.65 11.77
N SER A 84 -5.17 5.70 12.09
CA SER A 84 -6.55 5.73 11.61
C SER A 84 -7.31 6.96 12.10
N GLN A 85 -7.07 7.41 13.35
CA GLN A 85 -7.70 8.61 13.87
C GLN A 85 -7.15 9.89 13.24
N GLU A 86 -5.83 10.03 13.11
CA GLU A 86 -5.19 11.24 12.61
C GLU A 86 -5.41 11.41 11.11
N VAL A 87 -5.17 10.36 10.33
CA VAL A 87 -5.43 10.39 8.88
C VAL A 87 -6.92 10.58 8.63
N GLY A 88 -7.81 9.91 9.39
CA GLY A 88 -9.25 10.08 9.26
C GLY A 88 -9.69 11.53 9.48
N ARG A 89 -9.19 12.21 10.51
CA ARG A 89 -9.50 13.63 10.78
C ARG A 89 -9.02 14.54 9.64
N SER A 90 -7.81 14.29 9.13
CA SER A 90 -7.26 15.09 8.03
C SER A 90 -8.05 14.90 6.74
N LEU A 91 -8.47 13.67 6.45
CA LEU A 91 -9.32 13.38 5.28
C LEU A 91 -10.72 13.99 5.40
N ASP A 92 -11.29 14.04 6.61
CA ASP A 92 -12.58 14.70 6.87
C ASP A 92 -12.50 16.23 6.64
N VAL A 93 -11.35 16.85 6.93
CA VAL A 93 -11.11 18.29 6.70
C VAL A 93 -10.89 18.61 5.22
N GLU A 94 -10.13 17.78 4.51
CA GLU A 94 -9.81 17.98 3.11
C GLU A 94 -10.96 17.62 2.15
N ASP A 95 -11.95 16.84 2.63
CA ASP A 95 -13.14 16.37 1.87
C ASP A 95 -12.82 15.77 0.49
N VAL A 96 -11.69 15.07 0.40
CA VAL A 96 -11.14 14.51 -0.84
C VAL A 96 -12.00 13.37 -1.39
N ILE A 97 -12.67 12.61 -0.51
CA ILE A 97 -13.40 11.40 -0.88
C ILE A 97 -14.89 11.63 -0.70
N LEU A 98 -15.58 11.85 -1.82
CA LEU A 98 -17.03 12.18 -1.83
C LEU A 98 -17.93 10.97 -1.51
N ASN A 99 -17.45 9.74 -1.72
CA ASN A 99 -18.24 8.55 -1.42
C ASN A 99 -18.07 8.13 0.05
N PRO A 100 -19.12 7.62 0.70
CA PRO A 100 -18.96 6.94 1.99
C PRO A 100 -17.94 5.80 1.86
N TYR A 101 -16.97 5.77 2.74
CA TYR A 101 -15.90 4.75 2.72
C TYR A 101 -15.57 4.23 4.12
N THR A 102 -14.94 3.08 4.14
CA THR A 102 -14.34 2.51 5.36
C THR A 102 -12.83 2.73 5.30
N LEU A 103 -12.27 3.40 6.30
CA LEU A 103 -10.82 3.52 6.46
C LEU A 103 -10.28 2.30 7.21
N GLU A 104 -9.36 1.59 6.55
CA GLU A 104 -8.64 0.48 7.14
C GLU A 104 -7.15 0.83 7.20
N VAL A 105 -6.55 0.69 8.38
CA VAL A 105 -5.10 0.81 8.58
C VAL A 105 -4.56 -0.54 8.98
N SER A 106 -3.58 -1.02 8.28
CA SER A 106 -3.04 -2.37 8.45
C SER A 106 -1.53 -2.39 8.22
N SER A 107 -0.84 -3.29 8.90
CA SER A 107 0.50 -3.69 8.49
C SER A 107 0.39 -4.58 7.26
N PRO A 108 1.26 -4.44 6.24
CA PRO A 108 1.32 -5.37 5.12
C PRO A 108 1.65 -6.80 5.57
N GLY A 109 2.05 -6.95 6.84
CA GLY A 109 2.40 -8.24 7.42
C GLY A 109 3.52 -8.91 6.64
N LEU A 110 3.48 -10.25 6.65
CA LEU A 110 4.47 -11.10 6.00
C LEU A 110 4.37 -11.09 4.45
N ASN A 111 3.31 -10.51 3.90
CA ASN A 111 3.09 -10.40 2.44
C ASN A 111 3.38 -8.99 1.91
N ARG A 112 4.33 -8.26 2.53
CA ARG A 112 4.70 -6.91 2.07
C ARG A 112 5.04 -6.91 0.58
N PRO A 113 4.39 -6.08 -0.24
CA PRO A 113 4.76 -5.94 -1.64
C PRO A 113 6.12 -5.22 -1.76
N LEU A 114 6.99 -5.75 -2.62
CA LEU A 114 8.27 -5.14 -2.98
C LEU A 114 8.09 -4.53 -4.38
N LYS A 115 8.05 -3.21 -4.47
CA LYS A 115 7.75 -2.48 -5.71
C LYS A 115 8.95 -1.73 -6.27
N ARG A 116 9.82 -1.24 -5.40
CA ARG A 116 11.00 -0.43 -5.76
C ARG A 116 12.27 -1.20 -5.46
N ARG A 117 13.35 -0.83 -6.12
CA ARG A 117 14.67 -1.40 -5.88
C ARG A 117 15.08 -1.32 -4.40
N GLU A 118 14.77 -0.18 -3.75
CA GLU A 118 15.06 0.06 -2.34
C GLU A 118 14.38 -0.95 -1.43
N ASP A 119 13.17 -1.40 -1.78
CA ASP A 119 12.44 -2.44 -1.04
C ASP A 119 13.22 -3.76 -1.08
N PHE A 120 13.72 -4.15 -2.26
CA PHE A 120 14.53 -5.36 -2.39
C PHE A 120 15.85 -5.25 -1.62
N MET A 121 16.51 -4.09 -1.66
CA MET A 121 17.74 -3.85 -0.89
C MET A 121 17.51 -3.99 0.62
N LYS A 122 16.42 -3.40 1.14
CA LYS A 122 16.04 -3.46 2.56
C LYS A 122 15.81 -4.90 3.04
N TYR A 123 15.31 -5.77 2.16
CA TYR A 123 14.97 -7.16 2.48
C TYR A 123 15.93 -8.20 1.89
N ARG A 124 17.16 -7.79 1.55
CA ARG A 124 18.23 -8.72 1.18
C ARG A 124 18.43 -9.77 2.27
N GLY A 125 18.60 -11.03 1.89
CA GLY A 125 18.72 -12.17 2.78
C GLY A 125 17.39 -12.75 3.27
N ARG A 126 16.24 -12.15 2.93
CA ARG A 126 14.91 -12.64 3.31
C ARG A 126 14.28 -13.47 2.20
N TRP A 127 13.30 -14.27 2.59
CA TRP A 127 12.48 -15.02 1.65
C TRP A 127 11.50 -14.10 0.94
N ILE A 128 11.45 -14.23 -0.38
CA ILE A 128 10.53 -13.48 -1.22
C ILE A 128 9.84 -14.40 -2.23
N LYS A 129 8.66 -13.98 -2.66
CA LYS A 129 7.94 -14.58 -3.78
C LYS A 129 7.86 -13.58 -4.90
N VAL A 130 8.33 -13.95 -6.08
CA VAL A 130 8.35 -13.12 -7.29
C VAL A 130 7.53 -13.79 -8.38
N LYS A 131 6.71 -13.00 -9.10
CA LYS A 131 6.06 -13.38 -10.34
C LYS A 131 6.61 -12.49 -11.45
N THR A 132 7.00 -13.08 -12.58
CA THR A 132 7.55 -12.38 -13.74
C THR A 132 6.52 -12.26 -14.87
N PHE A 133 6.70 -11.25 -15.73
CA PHE A 133 5.90 -11.10 -16.96
C PHE A 133 6.23 -12.19 -17.97
N HIS A 134 7.52 -12.52 -18.13
CA HIS A 134 7.99 -13.56 -19.04
C HIS A 134 8.54 -14.76 -18.25
N PRO A 135 8.50 -15.97 -18.83
CA PRO A 135 9.08 -17.12 -18.17
C PRO A 135 10.62 -17.05 -18.21
N ILE A 136 11.26 -17.27 -17.08
CA ILE A 136 12.71 -17.46 -16.94
C ILE A 136 12.93 -18.93 -16.64
N GLU A 137 13.70 -19.64 -17.46
CA GLU A 137 13.90 -21.10 -17.38
C GLU A 137 12.58 -21.87 -17.25
N ASN A 138 11.57 -21.51 -18.08
CA ASN A 138 10.21 -22.09 -18.08
C ASN A 138 9.38 -21.83 -16.81
N ARG A 139 9.79 -20.95 -15.92
CA ARG A 139 9.07 -20.56 -14.69
C ARG A 139 8.66 -19.10 -14.73
N ARG A 140 7.48 -18.80 -14.18
CA ARG A 140 7.01 -17.41 -13.95
C ARG A 140 6.83 -17.09 -12.46
N GLN A 141 7.00 -18.08 -11.58
CA GLN A 141 6.87 -17.91 -10.15
C GLN A 141 8.13 -18.44 -9.48
N PHE A 142 8.71 -17.60 -8.65
CA PHE A 142 9.94 -17.85 -7.93
C PHE A 142 9.65 -17.65 -6.44
N ARG A 143 10.05 -18.61 -5.62
CA ARG A 143 9.96 -18.55 -4.16
C ARG A 143 11.31 -18.99 -3.61
N GLY A 144 12.00 -18.08 -2.94
CA GLY A 144 13.34 -18.35 -2.44
C GLY A 144 13.92 -17.18 -1.70
N ARG A 145 15.18 -17.30 -1.35
CA ARG A 145 15.92 -16.28 -0.60
C ARG A 145 16.51 -15.25 -1.58
N LEU A 146 16.28 -13.97 -1.30
CA LEU A 146 16.89 -12.86 -2.02
C LEU A 146 18.36 -12.75 -1.61
N THR A 147 19.28 -13.06 -2.50
CA THR A 147 20.73 -13.08 -2.19
C THR A 147 21.42 -11.78 -2.57
N GLU A 148 21.10 -11.23 -3.75
CA GLU A 148 21.76 -10.02 -4.24
C GLU A 148 20.74 -9.11 -4.95
N VAL A 149 21.02 -7.79 -4.93
CA VAL A 149 20.24 -6.76 -5.62
C VAL A 149 21.17 -5.83 -6.37
N SER A 150 21.10 -5.84 -7.70
CA SER A 150 21.84 -4.96 -8.58
C SER A 150 20.93 -3.84 -9.12
N ASP A 151 21.47 -2.98 -10.00
CA ASP A 151 20.70 -1.85 -10.54
C ASP A 151 19.57 -2.30 -11.46
N ASP A 152 19.75 -3.40 -12.18
CA ASP A 152 18.87 -3.91 -13.22
C ASP A 152 18.21 -5.24 -12.88
N ARG A 153 18.68 -5.97 -11.86
CA ARG A 153 18.25 -7.32 -11.54
C ARG A 153 18.36 -7.66 -10.06
N ILE A 154 17.65 -8.72 -9.68
CA ILE A 154 17.77 -9.39 -8.39
C ILE A 154 18.25 -10.82 -8.59
N GLU A 155 18.94 -11.37 -7.59
CA GLU A 155 19.32 -12.77 -7.54
C GLU A 155 18.58 -13.47 -6.42
N MET A 156 18.02 -14.64 -6.73
CA MET A 156 17.28 -15.46 -5.77
C MET A 156 17.86 -16.87 -5.72
N GLU A 157 18.13 -17.35 -4.54
CA GLU A 157 18.49 -18.74 -4.29
C GLU A 157 17.22 -19.58 -4.05
N ILE A 158 17.06 -20.64 -4.85
CA ILE A 158 15.94 -21.57 -4.79
C ILE A 158 16.51 -22.98 -4.89
N ASP A 159 16.36 -23.77 -3.86
CA ASP A 159 16.86 -25.16 -3.80
C ASP A 159 18.36 -25.28 -4.18
N GLY A 160 19.18 -24.32 -3.70
CA GLY A 160 20.62 -24.28 -3.98
C GLY A 160 21.02 -23.78 -5.35
N LYS A 161 20.06 -23.38 -6.21
CA LYS A 161 20.28 -22.76 -7.52
C LYS A 161 20.00 -21.26 -7.46
N VAL A 162 20.90 -20.46 -8.06
CA VAL A 162 20.71 -19.01 -8.16
C VAL A 162 20.01 -18.66 -9.48
N PHE A 163 18.91 -17.89 -9.37
CA PHE A 163 18.17 -17.34 -10.49
C PHE A 163 18.38 -15.84 -10.57
N GLN A 164 18.70 -15.33 -11.76
CA GLN A 164 18.79 -13.90 -12.03
C GLN A 164 17.48 -13.44 -12.67
N ILE A 165 16.83 -12.47 -12.03
CA ILE A 165 15.53 -11.94 -12.47
C ILE A 165 15.69 -10.45 -12.74
N PRO A 166 15.52 -9.98 -14.00
CA PRO A 166 15.52 -8.55 -14.29
C PRO A 166 14.41 -7.82 -13.53
N LEU A 167 14.72 -6.67 -12.94
CA LEU A 167 13.72 -5.86 -12.23
C LEU A 167 12.58 -5.42 -13.16
N SER A 168 12.90 -5.15 -14.44
CA SER A 168 11.90 -4.82 -15.47
C SER A 168 10.92 -5.94 -15.78
N ASP A 169 11.27 -7.19 -15.47
CA ASP A 169 10.44 -8.35 -15.71
C ASP A 169 9.63 -8.78 -14.47
N VAL A 170 9.80 -8.10 -13.35
CA VAL A 170 9.04 -8.36 -12.12
C VAL A 170 7.62 -7.82 -12.26
N ALA A 171 6.65 -8.71 -12.41
CA ALA A 171 5.23 -8.36 -12.42
C ALA A 171 4.67 -8.12 -11.01
N LYS A 172 5.12 -8.90 -10.03
CA LYS A 172 4.74 -8.80 -8.63
C LYS A 172 5.81 -9.46 -7.75
N ALA A 173 6.18 -8.79 -6.67
CA ALA A 173 7.04 -9.37 -5.65
C ALA A 173 6.47 -9.10 -4.25
N ASN A 174 6.60 -10.06 -3.35
CA ASN A 174 6.16 -9.97 -1.96
C ASN A 174 7.20 -10.61 -1.04
N LEU A 175 7.33 -10.04 0.16
CA LEU A 175 8.05 -10.69 1.24
C LEU A 175 7.33 -11.97 1.63
N GLU A 176 8.05 -13.02 2.02
CA GLU A 176 7.48 -14.28 2.48
C GLU A 176 8.18 -14.76 3.77
N ILE A 177 7.51 -15.67 4.49
CA ILE A 177 8.09 -16.31 5.68
C ILE A 177 8.88 -17.54 5.24
N GLU A 178 10.01 -17.74 5.86
CA GLU A 178 10.70 -19.03 5.89
C GLU A 178 9.87 -19.98 6.77
N LEU A 179 9.30 -21.03 6.17
CA LEU A 179 8.57 -22.10 6.88
C LEU A 179 9.52 -23.20 7.27
#